data_a16d1c9ff460cbc705b50cb8637f6cd0
#
_entry.id   a16d1c9ff460cbc705b50cb8637f6cd0
#
_cell.length_a   1.000
_cell.length_b   1.000
_cell.length_c   1.000
_cell.angle_alpha   90.00
_cell.angle_beta   90.00
_cell.angle_gamma   90.00
#
_symmetry.space_group_name_H-M   'P 1'
#
loop_
_entity.id
_entity.type
_entity.pdbx_description
1 polymer ?
#
loop_
_entity_poly.entity_id
_entity_poly.type
_entity_poly.pdbx_seq_one_letter_code
_entity_poly.pdbx_strand_id
1 'polypeptide(L)'
;MKKIKLSMIASSVLFGLTLVGCGGGASSDNNITPVTPTPTPTPDPVVIKTGIITGFGSIHIDGKRYLTDNAEFTVNGQAGSNIDQLHVGMKVSIATNEVDSETPEAVSVNYAAEIEGVITSIDRNNQQIFVSGTTVTYSDLTHFIQTTENLLTVGDRIEVNGYPAADGTYLATAIKLDADTNNVADSYTTGTISNLDTTAQTFSLNALTINYASAIIEGTLSDGQLAKVEGVVLDSIMNATEIEILSITNIRAQYTDDISALEIEGLVTALDLANNTLAINGLSVLLGAQVSYEHGVAADLQVGQFIEVKLGQNDEVIGIQFERNEYYIDGKVKGIIEAIDLTNNTLTLNGQVYHVTATTRFEDDDDQYINLAGLQLNDLIEVVFSQNNTQNMIQRIEREREQEFDNEWEIEGRTTAWTDTSITINGI
;
A
#
# COMPACT_ATOMS: atom_id res chain seq x y z
N MET A 1 -24.81 18.68 -11.53
CA MET A 1 -24.49 19.53 -10.35
C MET A 1 -22.99 19.41 -10.16
N LYS A 2 -22.26 20.51 -10.34
CA LYS A 2 -20.81 20.53 -10.23
C LYS A 2 -20.40 20.23 -8.78
N LYS A 3 -19.88 19.05 -8.49
CA LYS A 3 -19.24 18.78 -7.20
C LYS A 3 -17.90 19.53 -7.20
N ILE A 4 -17.82 20.55 -6.38
CA ILE A 4 -16.56 21.24 -6.10
C ILE A 4 -15.77 20.28 -5.19
N LYS A 5 -14.76 19.62 -5.73
CA LYS A 5 -13.74 18.97 -4.92
C LYS A 5 -12.95 20.09 -4.23
N LEU A 6 -13.06 20.17 -2.90
CA LEU A 6 -12.26 21.09 -2.12
C LEU A 6 -10.84 20.51 -2.07
N SER A 7 -9.92 21.14 -2.80
CA SER A 7 -8.50 21.07 -2.50
C SER A 7 -8.33 21.40 -1.01
N MET A 8 -7.57 20.59 -0.27
CA MET A 8 -7.27 20.87 1.15
C MET A 8 -6.48 22.18 1.25
N ILE A 9 -7.18 23.29 1.32
CA ILE A 9 -6.62 24.55 1.80
C ILE A 9 -6.57 24.41 3.31
N ALA A 10 -5.37 24.34 3.85
CA ALA A 10 -5.10 24.41 5.28
C ALA A 10 -5.81 25.64 5.87
N SER A 11 -6.93 25.44 6.54
CA SER A 11 -7.55 26.46 7.36
C SER A 11 -6.74 26.63 8.63
N SER A 12 -5.78 27.55 8.60
CA SER A 12 -5.16 28.07 9.81
C SER A 12 -6.22 28.77 10.65
N VAL A 13 -6.69 28.10 11.68
CA VAL A 13 -7.52 28.73 12.71
C VAL A 13 -6.61 29.59 13.56
N LEU A 14 -6.60 30.88 13.24
CA LEU A 14 -5.95 31.90 14.04
C LEU A 14 -6.80 32.13 15.29
N PHE A 15 -6.42 31.52 16.42
CA PHE A 15 -6.99 31.82 17.72
C PHE A 15 -6.52 33.21 18.14
N GLY A 16 -7.35 34.22 17.93
CA GLY A 16 -7.17 35.58 18.44
C GLY A 16 -7.31 35.59 19.96
N LEU A 17 -6.23 35.69 20.70
CA LEU A 17 -6.25 36.05 22.11
C LEU A 17 -6.69 37.52 22.24
N THR A 18 -7.94 37.74 22.64
CA THR A 18 -8.38 39.06 23.12
C THR A 18 -7.91 39.24 24.54
N LEU A 19 -6.88 40.03 24.75
CA LEU A 19 -6.51 40.58 26.05
C LEU A 19 -7.54 41.62 26.45
N VAL A 20 -8.42 41.27 27.35
CA VAL A 20 -9.28 42.25 28.08
C VAL A 20 -8.46 42.73 29.26
N GLY A 21 -7.85 43.89 29.11
CA GLY A 21 -7.32 44.65 30.22
C GLY A 21 -8.43 45.35 30.98
N CYS A 22 -8.61 45.04 32.27
CA CYS A 22 -9.40 45.84 33.17
C CYS A 22 -8.47 46.33 34.29
N GLY A 23 -8.20 47.61 34.32
CA GLY A 23 -7.48 48.24 35.38
C GLY A 23 -8.36 48.52 36.62
N GLY A 24 -7.72 48.57 37.78
CA GLY A 24 -8.27 49.26 38.94
C GLY A 24 -7.96 48.62 40.28
N GLY A 25 -7.14 49.31 41.12
CA GLY A 25 -7.28 49.33 42.57
C GLY A 25 -6.23 48.58 43.39
N ALA A 26 -5.38 49.36 44.02
CA ALA A 26 -4.37 48.96 44.97
C ALA A 26 -4.90 48.24 46.21
N SER A 27 -4.18 47.20 46.64
CA SER A 27 -3.88 46.94 48.06
C SER A 27 -2.73 45.90 48.13
N SER A 28 -1.81 46.22 49.02
CA SER A 28 -0.62 45.51 49.44
C SER A 28 -0.84 44.07 49.89
N ASP A 29 0.26 43.36 49.81
CA ASP A 29 0.61 42.03 50.34
C ASP A 29 0.30 40.86 49.46
N ASN A 30 1.32 40.32 48.78
CA ASN A 30 1.79 38.99 49.04
C ASN A 30 2.82 38.53 48.02
N ASN A 31 3.79 37.90 48.56
CA ASN A 31 4.80 37.09 47.95
C ASN A 31 4.25 36.17 46.86
N ILE A 32 4.12 36.67 45.63
CA ILE A 32 3.78 35.82 44.48
C ILE A 32 5.12 35.24 43.96
N THR A 33 5.41 34.01 44.38
CA THR A 33 6.44 33.20 43.68
C THR A 33 6.03 33.17 42.20
N PRO A 34 6.95 33.52 41.29
CA PRO A 34 6.67 33.34 39.85
C PRO A 34 6.31 31.87 39.59
N VAL A 35 5.12 31.59 39.16
CA VAL A 35 4.75 30.26 38.65
C VAL A 35 5.56 30.12 37.37
N THR A 36 6.58 29.27 37.41
CA THR A 36 7.26 28.80 36.19
C THR A 36 6.18 28.24 35.29
N PRO A 37 6.01 28.73 34.06
CA PRO A 37 5.04 28.13 33.15
C PRO A 37 5.38 26.63 33.02
N THR A 38 4.40 25.78 33.29
CA THR A 38 4.52 24.36 32.99
C THR A 38 4.89 24.25 31.52
N PRO A 39 5.97 23.57 31.16
CA PRO A 39 6.30 23.39 29.74
C PRO A 39 5.09 22.79 29.05
N THR A 40 4.65 23.40 27.97
CA THR A 40 3.66 22.81 27.09
C THR A 40 4.21 21.46 26.69
N PRO A 41 3.47 20.34 26.86
CA PRO A 41 3.95 19.06 26.42
C PRO A 41 4.30 19.16 24.94
N THR A 42 5.50 18.77 24.60
CA THR A 42 5.91 18.59 23.19
C THR A 42 4.97 17.51 22.65
N PRO A 43 4.30 17.73 21.51
CA PRO A 43 3.52 16.69 20.87
C PRO A 43 4.39 15.44 20.70
N ASP A 44 3.82 14.27 20.92
CA ASP A 44 4.51 13.03 20.67
C ASP A 44 4.87 12.93 19.17
N PRO A 45 6.04 12.40 18.82
CA PRO A 45 6.48 12.33 17.44
C PRO A 45 5.54 11.44 16.62
N VAL A 46 5.10 11.92 15.46
CA VAL A 46 4.26 11.16 14.55
C VAL A 46 5.13 10.33 13.62
N VAL A 47 4.76 9.05 13.43
CA VAL A 47 5.31 8.16 12.41
C VAL A 47 4.21 7.85 11.41
N ILE A 48 4.57 7.88 10.13
CA ILE A 48 3.69 7.46 9.05
C ILE A 48 4.21 6.14 8.50
N LYS A 49 3.35 5.14 8.43
CA LYS A 49 3.62 3.86 7.77
C LYS A 49 2.71 3.71 6.57
N THR A 50 3.30 3.32 5.43
CA THR A 50 2.55 2.89 4.26
C THR A 50 2.70 1.38 4.09
N GLY A 51 1.62 0.70 3.77
CA GLY A 51 1.64 -0.74 3.54
C GLY A 51 0.26 -1.27 3.14
N ILE A 52 0.19 -2.57 2.91
CA ILE A 52 -1.03 -3.25 2.47
C ILE A 52 -1.82 -3.73 3.67
N ILE A 53 -3.14 -3.52 3.61
CA ILE A 53 -4.06 -4.12 4.59
C ILE A 53 -4.05 -5.63 4.42
N THR A 54 -3.70 -6.33 5.49
CA THR A 54 -3.68 -7.79 5.56
C THR A 54 -4.85 -8.36 6.36
N GLY A 55 -5.67 -7.53 6.99
CA GLY A 55 -6.87 -7.95 7.71
C GLY A 55 -7.50 -6.87 8.57
N PHE A 56 -8.70 -7.15 9.08
CA PHE A 56 -9.52 -6.25 9.88
C PHE A 56 -9.79 -6.79 11.30
N GLY A 57 -10.46 -6.01 12.10
CA GLY A 57 -10.56 -6.10 13.56
C GLY A 57 -9.71 -5.01 14.22
N SER A 58 -9.67 -3.88 13.63
CA SER A 58 -8.77 -2.73 13.41
C SER A 58 -8.04 -2.93 12.07
N ILE A 59 -7.00 -2.20 11.74
CA ILE A 59 -6.25 -2.41 10.49
C ILE A 59 -4.94 -3.14 10.82
N HIS A 60 -4.65 -4.19 10.03
CA HIS A 60 -3.38 -4.90 10.10
C HIS A 60 -2.56 -4.59 8.85
N ILE A 61 -1.30 -4.19 9.06
CA ILE A 61 -0.29 -3.98 8.01
C ILE A 61 0.96 -4.75 8.44
N ASP A 62 1.50 -5.60 7.59
CA ASP A 62 2.71 -6.40 7.84
C ASP A 62 2.69 -7.13 9.19
N GLY A 63 1.55 -7.74 9.50
CA GLY A 63 1.36 -8.43 10.78
C GLY A 63 1.20 -7.53 12.01
N LYS A 64 1.37 -6.21 11.89
CA LYS A 64 1.19 -5.26 12.98
C LYS A 64 -0.24 -4.69 12.98
N ARG A 65 -0.89 -4.73 14.15
CA ARG A 65 -2.24 -4.22 14.35
C ARG A 65 -2.22 -2.74 14.74
N TYR A 66 -2.99 -1.92 14.04
CA TYR A 66 -3.23 -0.51 14.32
C TYR A 66 -4.66 -0.31 14.79
N LEU A 67 -4.86 0.15 16.03
CA LEU A 67 -6.19 0.44 16.56
C LEU A 67 -6.79 1.65 15.86
N THR A 68 -8.02 1.54 15.37
CA THR A 68 -8.64 2.56 14.52
C THR A 68 -9.91 3.18 15.09
N ASP A 69 -10.24 2.91 16.35
CA ASP A 69 -11.49 3.36 16.98
C ASP A 69 -11.66 4.90 16.98
N ASN A 70 -10.54 5.63 17.02
CA ASN A 70 -10.52 7.10 17.04
C ASN A 70 -9.84 7.70 15.81
N ALA A 71 -9.50 6.89 14.80
CA ALA A 71 -8.78 7.35 13.62
C ALA A 71 -9.66 8.21 12.70
N GLU A 72 -9.07 9.24 12.11
CA GLU A 72 -9.69 9.98 11.01
C GLU A 72 -9.42 9.25 9.68
N PHE A 73 -10.48 8.97 8.92
CA PHE A 73 -10.37 8.29 7.63
C PHE A 73 -10.52 9.26 6.47
N THR A 74 -9.61 9.14 5.50
CA THR A 74 -9.71 9.79 4.19
C THR A 74 -9.62 8.73 3.10
N VAL A 75 -10.65 8.63 2.28
CA VAL A 75 -10.73 7.64 1.18
C VAL A 75 -10.89 8.40 -0.13
N ASN A 76 -9.97 8.21 -1.06
CA ASN A 76 -9.93 8.91 -2.36
C ASN A 76 -10.16 10.43 -2.21
N GLY A 77 -9.45 11.04 -1.25
CA GLY A 77 -9.53 12.48 -0.95
C GLY A 77 -10.80 12.94 -0.22
N GLN A 78 -11.69 12.01 0.18
CA GLN A 78 -12.90 12.34 0.92
C GLN A 78 -12.69 12.11 2.42
N ALA A 79 -12.56 13.19 3.18
CA ALA A 79 -12.46 13.14 4.63
C ALA A 79 -13.80 12.73 5.27
N GLY A 80 -13.73 12.15 6.48
CA GLY A 80 -14.89 11.64 7.20
C GLY A 80 -15.44 10.33 6.64
N SER A 81 -14.67 9.61 5.87
CA SER A 81 -14.89 8.22 5.45
C SER A 81 -14.81 7.27 6.65
N ASN A 82 -15.03 6.00 6.44
CA ASN A 82 -14.95 4.99 7.50
C ASN A 82 -14.20 3.73 7.00
N ILE A 83 -13.93 2.82 7.94
CA ILE A 83 -13.20 1.59 7.69
C ILE A 83 -13.93 0.64 6.71
N ASP A 84 -15.26 0.70 6.63
CA ASP A 84 -16.06 -0.19 5.76
C ASP A 84 -15.81 0.02 4.26
N GLN A 85 -15.10 1.09 3.90
CA GLN A 85 -14.71 1.39 2.52
C GLN A 85 -13.37 0.78 2.13
N LEU A 86 -12.67 0.22 3.11
CA LEU A 86 -11.35 -0.39 2.93
C LEU A 86 -11.47 -1.92 2.88
N HIS A 87 -10.59 -2.55 2.13
CA HIS A 87 -10.53 -4.00 1.94
C HIS A 87 -9.10 -4.51 2.04
N VAL A 88 -8.95 -5.81 2.32
CA VAL A 88 -7.66 -6.51 2.25
C VAL A 88 -7.05 -6.30 0.86
N GLY A 89 -5.74 -6.17 0.81
CA GLY A 89 -5.00 -5.89 -0.42
C GLY A 89 -4.92 -4.41 -0.80
N MET A 90 -5.71 -3.52 -0.18
CA MET A 90 -5.60 -2.07 -0.39
C MET A 90 -4.36 -1.52 0.33
N LYS A 91 -3.64 -0.60 -0.34
CA LYS A 91 -2.50 0.10 0.25
C LYS A 91 -2.96 1.39 0.93
N VAL A 92 -2.59 1.55 2.19
CA VAL A 92 -2.95 2.72 3.01
C VAL A 92 -1.73 3.38 3.63
N SER A 93 -1.90 4.64 4.04
CA SER A 93 -0.95 5.34 4.90
C SER A 93 -1.60 5.54 6.27
N ILE A 94 -0.94 5.08 7.33
CA ILE A 94 -1.38 5.23 8.72
C ILE A 94 -0.43 6.18 9.45
N ALA A 95 -0.98 7.22 10.08
CA ALA A 95 -0.24 8.04 11.02
C ALA A 95 -0.49 7.57 12.45
N THR A 96 0.56 7.43 13.25
CA THR A 96 0.52 7.07 14.67
C THR A 96 1.54 7.88 15.47
N ASN A 97 1.26 8.16 16.72
CA ASN A 97 2.21 8.76 17.68
C ASN A 97 2.76 7.75 18.69
N GLU A 98 2.40 6.47 18.57
CA GLU A 98 2.80 5.39 19.48
C GLU A 98 3.85 4.48 18.82
N VAL A 99 5.07 5.00 18.60
CA VAL A 99 6.13 4.35 17.81
C VAL A 99 6.54 2.97 18.36
N ASP A 100 6.61 2.85 19.69
CA ASP A 100 7.11 1.65 20.37
C ASP A 100 5.97 0.69 20.85
N SER A 101 4.72 0.99 20.53
CA SER A 101 3.58 0.15 20.90
C SER A 101 3.48 -1.07 19.99
N GLU A 102 3.17 -2.24 20.56
CA GLU A 102 2.86 -3.46 19.79
C GLU A 102 1.52 -3.33 19.05
N THR A 103 0.60 -2.50 19.58
CA THR A 103 -0.71 -2.21 19.00
C THR A 103 -0.99 -0.71 19.05
N PRO A 104 -0.31 0.10 18.20
CA PRO A 104 -0.45 1.54 18.24
C PRO A 104 -1.85 2.00 17.84
N GLU A 105 -2.29 3.14 18.42
CA GLU A 105 -3.48 3.84 17.94
C GLU A 105 -3.16 4.63 16.67
N ALA A 106 -3.97 4.44 15.64
CA ALA A 106 -3.92 5.27 14.45
C ALA A 106 -4.56 6.64 14.72
N VAL A 107 -3.88 7.72 14.37
CA VAL A 107 -4.41 9.08 14.35
C VAL A 107 -5.20 9.30 13.06
N SER A 108 -4.65 8.86 11.94
CA SER A 108 -5.33 8.93 10.66
C SER A 108 -5.01 7.72 9.78
N VAL A 109 -5.95 7.41 8.89
CA VAL A 109 -5.84 6.39 7.85
C VAL A 109 -6.21 7.03 6.52
N ASN A 110 -5.27 7.04 5.58
CA ASN A 110 -5.47 7.60 4.25
C ASN A 110 -5.36 6.49 3.21
N TYR A 111 -6.37 6.41 2.33
CA TYR A 111 -6.42 5.54 1.18
C TYR A 111 -6.61 6.37 -0.09
N ALA A 112 -5.85 6.05 -1.12
CA ALA A 112 -6.09 6.54 -2.47
C ALA A 112 -5.67 5.45 -3.47
N ALA A 113 -6.57 5.09 -4.38
CA ALA A 113 -6.20 4.23 -5.49
C ALA A 113 -5.11 4.90 -6.34
N GLU A 114 -4.17 4.12 -6.85
CA GLU A 114 -3.02 4.66 -7.60
C GLU A 114 -3.28 4.69 -9.10
N ILE A 115 -4.14 3.79 -9.59
CA ILE A 115 -4.60 3.75 -10.96
C ILE A 115 -6.11 3.59 -10.94
N GLU A 116 -6.81 4.38 -11.74
CA GLU A 116 -8.24 4.23 -11.96
C GLU A 116 -8.58 4.48 -13.43
N GLY A 117 -9.43 3.66 -13.98
CA GLY A 117 -9.87 3.86 -15.35
C GLY A 117 -10.56 2.66 -15.96
N VAL A 118 -10.81 2.78 -17.24
CA VAL A 118 -11.50 1.74 -18.03
C VAL A 118 -10.49 0.73 -18.54
N ILE A 119 -10.79 -0.56 -18.38
CA ILE A 119 -10.01 -1.66 -18.94
C ILE A 119 -10.09 -1.61 -20.48
N THR A 120 -8.94 -1.53 -21.13
CA THR A 120 -8.86 -1.50 -22.60
C THR A 120 -8.42 -2.84 -23.19
N SER A 121 -7.72 -3.68 -22.42
CA SER A 121 -7.41 -5.07 -22.80
C SER A 121 -7.17 -5.95 -21.57
N ILE A 122 -7.39 -7.25 -21.71
CA ILE A 122 -7.12 -8.28 -20.70
C ILE A 122 -6.39 -9.44 -21.40
N ASP A 123 -5.24 -9.81 -20.87
CA ASP A 123 -4.50 -11.02 -21.22
C ASP A 123 -4.43 -11.96 -20.01
N ARG A 124 -5.40 -12.88 -19.91
CA ARG A 124 -5.48 -13.83 -18.79
C ARG A 124 -4.36 -14.85 -18.79
N ASN A 125 -3.77 -15.16 -19.96
CA ASN A 125 -2.66 -16.12 -20.02
C ASN A 125 -1.38 -15.58 -19.36
N ASN A 126 -1.20 -14.25 -19.42
CA ASN A 126 -0.07 -13.56 -18.81
C ASN A 126 -0.49 -12.81 -17.54
N GLN A 127 -1.72 -12.99 -17.06
CA GLN A 127 -2.27 -12.31 -15.87
C GLN A 127 -2.08 -10.79 -15.95
N GLN A 128 -2.50 -10.18 -17.07
CA GLN A 128 -2.32 -8.76 -17.33
C GLN A 128 -3.62 -8.07 -17.73
N ILE A 129 -3.77 -6.86 -17.21
CA ILE A 129 -4.85 -5.92 -17.57
C ILE A 129 -4.18 -4.62 -18.02
N PHE A 130 -4.68 -4.01 -19.11
CA PHE A 130 -4.25 -2.69 -19.54
C PHE A 130 -5.32 -1.67 -19.19
N VAL A 131 -4.97 -0.68 -18.36
CA VAL A 131 -5.85 0.36 -17.83
C VAL A 131 -5.10 1.68 -17.69
N SER A 132 -5.69 2.79 -18.12
CA SER A 132 -5.11 4.14 -17.98
C SER A 132 -3.64 4.23 -18.42
N GLY A 133 -3.30 3.56 -19.54
CA GLY A 133 -1.94 3.55 -20.09
C GLY A 133 -0.94 2.68 -19.34
N THR A 134 -1.37 1.93 -18.35
CA THR A 134 -0.50 1.08 -17.53
C THR A 134 -0.81 -0.39 -17.75
N THR A 135 0.23 -1.21 -17.89
CA THR A 135 0.11 -2.67 -17.80
C THR A 135 0.10 -3.06 -16.34
N VAL A 136 -1.04 -3.52 -15.86
CA VAL A 136 -1.24 -4.04 -14.52
C VAL A 136 -1.10 -5.55 -14.55
N THR A 137 -0.16 -6.09 -13.80
CA THR A 137 -0.01 -7.53 -13.58
C THR A 137 -0.73 -7.92 -12.29
N TYR A 138 -1.39 -9.05 -12.30
CA TYR A 138 -2.05 -9.62 -11.13
C TYR A 138 -1.61 -11.08 -10.92
N SER A 139 -1.92 -11.63 -9.76
CA SER A 139 -1.58 -13.01 -9.40
C SER A 139 -2.63 -13.56 -8.43
N ASP A 140 -2.44 -14.79 -7.96
CA ASP A 140 -3.26 -15.39 -6.90
C ASP A 140 -3.16 -14.65 -5.54
N LEU A 141 -2.22 -13.69 -5.42
CA LEU A 141 -2.12 -12.79 -4.28
C LEU A 141 -2.92 -11.49 -4.44
N THR A 142 -3.48 -11.25 -5.63
CA THR A 142 -4.28 -10.07 -5.89
C THR A 142 -5.69 -10.24 -5.35
N HIS A 143 -6.13 -9.33 -4.50
CA HIS A 143 -7.49 -9.32 -3.97
C HIS A 143 -8.46 -8.65 -4.96
N PHE A 144 -9.46 -9.39 -5.43
CA PHE A 144 -10.50 -8.86 -6.33
C PHE A 144 -11.72 -8.43 -5.52
N ILE A 145 -12.06 -7.14 -5.54
CA ILE A 145 -13.10 -6.54 -4.72
C ILE A 145 -14.33 -6.24 -5.57
N GLN A 146 -15.50 -6.72 -5.16
CA GLN A 146 -16.78 -6.61 -5.88
C GLN A 146 -16.77 -7.26 -7.26
N THR A 147 -15.79 -8.11 -7.53
CA THR A 147 -15.63 -8.85 -8.78
C THR A 147 -14.73 -10.06 -8.56
N THR A 148 -14.49 -10.82 -9.61
CA THR A 148 -13.46 -11.85 -9.66
C THR A 148 -12.67 -11.69 -10.96
N GLU A 149 -11.49 -12.29 -11.07
CA GLU A 149 -10.69 -12.28 -12.30
C GLU A 149 -11.51 -12.65 -13.54
N ASN A 150 -12.32 -13.71 -13.44
CA ASN A 150 -13.10 -14.24 -14.57
C ASN A 150 -14.27 -13.35 -14.97
N LEU A 151 -14.78 -12.50 -14.08
CA LEU A 151 -15.91 -11.61 -14.34
C LEU A 151 -15.47 -10.28 -14.96
N LEU A 152 -14.20 -9.87 -14.81
CA LEU A 152 -13.71 -8.65 -15.43
C LEU A 152 -13.76 -8.72 -16.95
N THR A 153 -14.21 -7.63 -17.57
CA THR A 153 -14.32 -7.50 -19.03
C THR A 153 -13.71 -6.18 -19.51
N VAL A 154 -13.33 -6.13 -20.79
CA VAL A 154 -12.97 -4.87 -21.46
C VAL A 154 -14.15 -3.93 -21.41
N GLY A 155 -13.93 -2.70 -20.98
CA GLY A 155 -14.96 -1.68 -20.74
C GLY A 155 -15.34 -1.50 -19.27
N ASP A 156 -14.99 -2.42 -18.39
CA ASP A 156 -15.18 -2.23 -16.95
C ASP A 156 -14.25 -1.14 -16.44
N ARG A 157 -14.73 -0.37 -15.46
CA ARG A 157 -13.94 0.60 -14.72
C ARG A 157 -13.43 -0.03 -13.44
N ILE A 158 -12.14 0.14 -13.16
CA ILE A 158 -11.49 -0.44 -11.98
C ILE A 158 -10.63 0.59 -11.26
N GLU A 159 -10.51 0.40 -9.95
CA GLU A 159 -9.46 0.98 -9.10
C GLU A 159 -8.39 -0.08 -8.85
N VAL A 160 -7.11 0.29 -8.91
CA VAL A 160 -5.98 -0.61 -8.70
C VAL A 160 -5.07 -0.05 -7.62
N ASN A 161 -4.69 -0.90 -6.68
CA ASN A 161 -3.62 -0.66 -5.72
C ASN A 161 -2.50 -1.68 -5.89
N GLY A 162 -1.30 -1.32 -5.44
CA GLY A 162 -0.14 -2.20 -5.50
C GLY A 162 1.17 -1.44 -5.59
N TYR A 163 2.08 -1.93 -6.42
CA TYR A 163 3.43 -1.42 -6.51
C TYR A 163 3.90 -1.28 -7.96
N PRO A 164 4.52 -0.15 -8.35
CA PRO A 164 5.17 -0.03 -9.63
C PRO A 164 6.42 -0.92 -9.68
N ALA A 165 6.60 -1.64 -10.78
CA ALA A 165 7.79 -2.43 -11.02
C ALA A 165 8.81 -1.63 -11.87
N ALA A 166 10.09 -2.06 -11.82
CA ALA A 166 11.17 -1.38 -12.53
C ALA A 166 11.06 -1.44 -14.06
N ASP A 167 10.31 -2.41 -14.59
CA ASP A 167 10.05 -2.58 -16.02
C ASP A 167 8.89 -1.71 -16.55
N GLY A 168 8.28 -0.90 -15.67
CA GLY A 168 7.15 -0.03 -15.99
C GLY A 168 5.78 -0.72 -15.91
N THR A 169 5.72 -1.98 -15.49
CA THR A 169 4.46 -2.63 -15.12
C THR A 169 4.04 -2.23 -13.71
N TYR A 170 2.78 -2.50 -13.38
CA TYR A 170 2.23 -2.26 -12.05
C TYR A 170 1.70 -3.56 -11.46
N LEU A 171 2.23 -3.97 -10.33
CA LEU A 171 1.89 -5.20 -9.65
C LEU A 171 0.71 -4.96 -8.71
N ALA A 172 -0.45 -5.50 -9.05
CA ALA A 172 -1.67 -5.27 -8.30
C ALA A 172 -1.75 -6.13 -7.03
N THR A 173 -2.02 -5.51 -5.90
CA THR A 173 -2.38 -6.16 -4.65
C THR A 173 -3.90 -6.17 -4.42
N ALA A 174 -4.61 -5.17 -4.96
CA ALA A 174 -6.05 -5.15 -5.03
C ALA A 174 -6.55 -4.56 -6.35
N ILE A 175 -7.60 -5.15 -6.90
CA ILE A 175 -8.36 -4.67 -8.06
C ILE A 175 -9.82 -4.60 -7.65
N LYS A 176 -10.39 -3.40 -7.60
CA LYS A 176 -11.77 -3.16 -7.24
C LYS A 176 -12.58 -2.74 -8.46
N LEU A 177 -13.70 -3.41 -8.68
CA LEU A 177 -14.66 -2.97 -9.70
C LEU A 177 -15.35 -1.68 -9.24
N ASP A 178 -15.24 -0.62 -10.02
CA ASP A 178 -15.97 0.61 -9.78
C ASP A 178 -17.37 0.51 -10.42
N ALA A 179 -18.39 0.50 -9.56
CA ALA A 179 -19.78 0.44 -9.99
C ALA A 179 -20.33 1.80 -10.49
N ASP A 180 -19.60 2.90 -10.28
CA ASP A 180 -20.04 4.24 -10.73
C ASP A 180 -19.71 4.47 -12.20
N THR A 181 -20.55 3.94 -13.07
CA THR A 181 -20.45 4.13 -14.52
C THR A 181 -20.80 5.55 -14.99
N ASN A 182 -21.21 6.44 -14.09
CA ASN A 182 -21.62 7.80 -14.45
C ASN A 182 -20.44 8.78 -14.56
N ASN A 183 -19.28 8.44 -14.02
CA ASN A 183 -18.09 9.29 -14.04
C ASN A 183 -16.98 8.71 -14.95
N VAL A 184 -17.33 8.33 -16.16
CA VAL A 184 -16.42 7.71 -17.14
C VAL A 184 -15.28 8.66 -17.56
N ALA A 185 -15.35 9.94 -17.17
CA ALA A 185 -14.45 10.98 -17.67
C ALA A 185 -13.13 11.11 -16.91
N ASP A 186 -13.10 10.80 -15.61
CA ASP A 186 -11.92 11.07 -14.79
C ASP A 186 -11.17 9.77 -14.52
N SER A 187 -10.07 9.55 -15.22
CA SER A 187 -9.11 8.48 -14.96
C SER A 187 -7.88 9.07 -14.30
N TYR A 188 -7.20 8.29 -13.46
CA TYR A 188 -5.89 8.67 -12.99
C TYR A 188 -4.89 7.51 -13.08
N THR A 189 -3.64 7.90 -13.18
CA THR A 189 -2.53 6.97 -13.24
C THR A 189 -1.30 7.59 -12.59
N THR A 190 -0.47 6.73 -12.01
CA THR A 190 0.79 7.12 -11.40
C THR A 190 1.94 6.56 -12.22
N GLY A 191 3.00 7.35 -12.38
CA GLY A 191 4.18 6.92 -13.14
C GLY A 191 5.29 7.98 -13.14
N THR A 192 6.41 7.62 -13.74
CA THR A 192 7.57 8.53 -13.87
C THR A 192 7.45 9.39 -15.12
N ILE A 193 7.60 10.70 -14.94
CA ILE A 193 7.61 11.67 -16.03
C ILE A 193 8.83 11.43 -16.92
N SER A 194 8.61 11.43 -18.22
CA SER A 194 9.67 11.39 -19.23
C SER A 194 9.28 12.21 -20.47
N ASN A 195 10.29 12.62 -21.26
CA ASN A 195 10.10 13.40 -22.48
C ASN A 195 9.31 14.71 -22.27
N LEU A 196 9.60 15.44 -21.20
CA LEU A 196 8.92 16.70 -20.89
C LEU A 196 9.19 17.75 -21.96
N ASP A 197 8.14 18.18 -22.65
CA ASP A 197 8.15 19.30 -23.61
C ASP A 197 7.34 20.46 -23.05
N THR A 198 8.05 21.49 -22.53
CA THR A 198 7.42 22.69 -21.98
C THR A 198 6.82 23.61 -23.04
N THR A 199 7.20 23.46 -24.31
CA THR A 199 6.65 24.24 -25.41
C THR A 199 5.34 23.65 -25.91
N ALA A 200 5.31 22.33 -26.10
CA ALA A 200 4.10 21.60 -26.49
C ALA A 200 3.15 21.38 -25.30
N GLN A 201 3.63 21.63 -24.07
CA GLN A 201 2.93 21.33 -22.82
C GLN A 201 2.50 19.87 -22.72
N THR A 202 3.46 18.96 -23.01
CA THR A 202 3.24 17.51 -22.97
C THR A 202 4.41 16.81 -22.25
N PHE A 203 4.14 15.61 -21.73
CA PHE A 203 5.16 14.65 -21.30
C PHE A 203 4.64 13.23 -21.51
N SER A 204 5.53 12.23 -21.39
CA SER A 204 5.16 10.83 -21.41
C SER A 204 5.05 10.31 -19.98
N LEU A 205 4.01 9.52 -19.69
CA LEU A 205 3.81 8.81 -18.44
C LEU A 205 3.23 7.43 -18.76
N ASN A 206 3.97 6.38 -18.41
CA ASN A 206 3.68 5.02 -18.84
C ASN A 206 3.49 4.97 -20.38
N ALA A 207 2.38 4.41 -20.90
CA ALA A 207 2.08 4.39 -22.33
C ALA A 207 1.25 5.60 -22.82
N LEU A 208 1.06 6.62 -21.97
CA LEU A 208 0.28 7.81 -22.33
C LEU A 208 1.16 9.00 -22.67
N THR A 209 0.68 9.81 -23.60
CA THR A 209 1.10 11.20 -23.74
C THR A 209 0.16 12.06 -22.89
N ILE A 210 0.72 12.77 -21.93
CA ILE A 210 -0.03 13.67 -21.06
C ILE A 210 -0.01 15.08 -21.67
N ASN A 211 -1.17 15.61 -21.98
CA ASN A 211 -1.34 17.02 -22.35
C ASN A 211 -1.76 17.79 -21.11
N TYR A 212 -0.88 18.67 -20.63
CA TYR A 212 -1.10 19.41 -19.39
C TYR A 212 -1.40 20.91 -19.57
N ALA A 213 -1.73 21.32 -20.79
CA ALA A 213 -1.99 22.74 -21.11
C ALA A 213 -3.08 23.40 -20.24
N SER A 214 -4.01 22.60 -19.70
CA SER A 214 -5.12 23.10 -18.87
C SER A 214 -5.11 22.52 -17.45
N ALA A 215 -4.07 21.79 -17.08
CA ALA A 215 -3.99 21.12 -15.79
C ALA A 215 -3.63 22.07 -14.65
N ILE A 216 -4.15 21.80 -13.47
CA ILE A 216 -3.63 22.32 -12.21
C ILE A 216 -2.39 21.47 -11.88
N ILE A 217 -1.26 22.12 -11.60
CA ILE A 217 0.00 21.42 -11.33
C ILE A 217 0.43 21.74 -9.91
N GLU A 218 0.51 20.69 -9.08
CA GLU A 218 1.04 20.76 -7.73
C GLU A 218 2.50 20.29 -7.71
N GLY A 219 3.42 21.24 -7.68
CA GLY A 219 4.86 21.04 -7.75
C GLY A 219 5.49 21.55 -9.05
N THR A 220 6.70 21.10 -9.35
CA THR A 220 7.45 21.46 -10.55
C THR A 220 7.69 20.23 -11.40
N LEU A 221 7.32 20.28 -12.67
CA LEU A 221 7.52 19.17 -13.61
C LEU A 221 8.97 19.03 -14.01
N SER A 222 9.54 17.85 -13.91
CA SER A 222 10.80 17.48 -14.55
C SER A 222 10.87 15.98 -14.87
N ASP A 223 11.70 15.63 -15.84
CA ASP A 223 11.93 14.22 -16.17
C ASP A 223 12.51 13.48 -14.96
N GLY A 224 12.06 12.23 -14.76
CA GLY A 224 12.48 11.38 -13.66
C GLY A 224 11.65 11.51 -12.39
N GLN A 225 10.76 12.50 -12.28
CA GLN A 225 9.86 12.63 -11.13
C GLN A 225 8.68 11.70 -11.22
N LEU A 226 8.28 11.17 -10.07
CA LEU A 226 7.03 10.43 -9.93
C LEU A 226 5.86 11.41 -9.88
N ALA A 227 4.83 11.18 -10.67
CA ALA A 227 3.63 12.01 -10.71
C ALA A 227 2.36 11.14 -10.72
N LYS A 228 1.33 11.65 -10.06
CA LYS A 228 -0.05 11.20 -10.24
C LYS A 228 -0.76 12.21 -11.13
N VAL A 229 -1.41 11.71 -12.17
CA VAL A 229 -2.11 12.53 -13.16
C VAL A 229 -3.57 12.12 -13.22
N GLU A 230 -4.46 13.08 -13.05
CA GLU A 230 -5.90 12.92 -13.24
C GLU A 230 -6.32 13.60 -14.56
N GLY A 231 -7.21 12.96 -15.31
CA GLY A 231 -7.70 13.52 -16.57
C GLY A 231 -8.54 12.54 -17.39
N VAL A 232 -8.85 12.98 -18.60
CA VAL A 232 -9.63 12.20 -19.56
C VAL A 232 -8.73 11.53 -20.57
N VAL A 233 -8.78 10.20 -20.65
CA VAL A 233 -8.03 9.40 -21.61
C VAL A 233 -8.83 9.23 -22.89
N LEU A 234 -8.24 9.62 -24.03
CA LEU A 234 -8.75 9.37 -25.38
C LEU A 234 -7.61 8.76 -26.19
N ASP A 235 -7.78 7.52 -26.64
CA ASP A 235 -6.73 6.73 -27.28
C ASP A 235 -5.51 6.61 -26.36
N SER A 236 -4.37 7.15 -26.76
CA SER A 236 -3.12 7.15 -25.99
C SER A 236 -2.77 8.54 -25.44
N ILE A 237 -3.73 9.46 -25.38
CA ILE A 237 -3.54 10.81 -24.87
C ILE A 237 -4.43 11.01 -23.65
N MET A 238 -3.85 11.46 -22.54
CA MET A 238 -4.59 11.94 -21.38
C MET A 238 -4.56 13.47 -21.39
N ASN A 239 -5.73 14.09 -21.46
CA ASN A 239 -5.88 15.52 -21.22
C ASN A 239 -6.00 15.71 -19.71
N ALA A 240 -4.89 16.10 -19.09
CA ALA A 240 -4.78 16.24 -17.65
C ALA A 240 -5.64 17.41 -17.14
N THR A 241 -6.32 17.16 -16.03
CA THR A 241 -7.03 18.16 -15.22
C THR A 241 -6.24 18.55 -13.98
N GLU A 242 -5.51 17.58 -13.41
CA GLU A 242 -4.67 17.76 -12.23
C GLU A 242 -3.41 16.90 -12.32
N ILE A 243 -2.29 17.42 -11.84
CA ILE A 243 -1.01 16.74 -11.74
C ILE A 243 -0.43 17.02 -10.37
N GLU A 244 -0.20 15.97 -9.62
CA GLU A 244 0.49 15.99 -8.32
C GLU A 244 1.88 15.36 -8.47
N ILE A 245 2.93 16.10 -8.09
CA ILE A 245 4.28 15.55 -8.01
C ILE A 245 4.43 14.81 -6.68
N LEU A 246 4.64 13.51 -6.76
CA LEU A 246 4.84 12.67 -5.59
C LEU A 246 6.30 12.74 -5.14
N SER A 247 6.52 13.27 -3.96
CA SER A 247 7.85 13.37 -3.33
C SER A 247 7.71 13.17 -1.82
N ILE A 248 8.81 12.81 -1.17
CA ILE A 248 8.83 12.67 0.29
C ILE A 248 8.38 13.98 0.97
N THR A 249 8.86 15.12 0.48
CA THR A 249 8.46 16.43 1.00
C THR A 249 6.95 16.66 0.87
N ASN A 250 6.35 16.30 -0.27
CA ASN A 250 4.90 16.46 -0.47
C ASN A 250 4.10 15.47 0.38
N ILE A 251 4.58 14.24 0.54
CA ILE A 251 3.97 13.27 1.44
C ILE A 251 3.95 13.81 2.87
N ARG A 252 5.09 14.31 3.38
CA ARG A 252 5.15 14.92 4.72
C ARG A 252 4.25 16.14 4.86
N ALA A 253 4.15 16.97 3.83
CA ALA A 253 3.33 18.18 3.87
C ALA A 253 1.82 17.92 3.98
N GLN A 254 1.35 16.70 3.74
CA GLN A 254 -0.04 16.30 3.94
C GLN A 254 -0.41 16.16 5.43
N TYR A 255 0.59 16.11 6.30
CA TYR A 255 0.41 15.97 7.75
C TYR A 255 0.79 17.27 8.44
N THR A 256 0.00 17.68 9.43
CA THR A 256 0.19 18.94 10.18
C THR A 256 1.18 18.83 11.32
N ASP A 257 1.52 17.61 11.73
CA ASP A 257 2.38 17.33 12.88
C ASP A 257 3.84 17.16 12.46
N ASP A 258 4.74 17.26 13.44
CA ASP A 258 6.16 17.04 13.23
C ASP A 258 6.44 15.53 13.04
N ILE A 259 6.59 15.11 11.78
CA ILE A 259 6.80 13.71 11.42
C ILE A 259 8.23 13.31 11.76
N SER A 260 8.39 12.42 12.72
CA SER A 260 9.71 11.91 13.15
C SER A 260 10.28 10.86 12.21
N ALA A 261 9.44 10.04 11.61
CA ALA A 261 9.83 9.04 10.63
C ALA A 261 8.70 8.77 9.62
N LEU A 262 9.11 8.33 8.44
CA LEU A 262 8.21 7.85 7.39
C LEU A 262 8.69 6.45 6.98
N GLU A 263 7.83 5.47 7.07
CA GLU A 263 8.10 4.08 6.68
C GLU A 263 7.34 3.77 5.40
N ILE A 264 8.06 3.35 4.36
CA ILE A 264 7.53 3.09 3.03
C ILE A 264 7.89 1.66 2.64
N GLU A 265 6.87 0.86 2.40
CA GLU A 265 6.99 -0.48 1.88
C GLU A 265 6.87 -0.48 0.36
N GLY A 266 7.65 -1.33 -0.32
CA GLY A 266 7.52 -1.51 -1.75
C GLY A 266 8.72 -2.09 -2.48
N LEU A 267 8.68 -1.98 -3.81
CA LEU A 267 9.72 -2.48 -4.69
C LEU A 267 10.82 -1.44 -4.93
N VAL A 268 12.07 -1.90 -4.89
CA VAL A 268 13.21 -1.11 -5.38
C VAL A 268 13.09 -0.98 -6.89
N THR A 269 12.79 0.21 -7.37
CA THR A 269 12.60 0.48 -8.82
C THR A 269 13.88 1.02 -9.49
N ALA A 270 14.77 1.62 -8.71
CA ALA A 270 16.11 2.01 -9.17
C ALA A 270 17.11 2.04 -8.01
N LEU A 271 18.38 1.84 -8.32
CA LEU A 271 19.47 1.86 -7.35
C LEU A 271 20.74 2.46 -7.99
N ASP A 272 21.26 3.53 -7.40
CA ASP A 272 22.54 4.14 -7.77
C ASP A 272 23.40 4.31 -6.52
N LEU A 273 24.17 3.30 -6.21
CA LEU A 273 25.07 3.28 -5.05
C LEU A 273 26.24 4.28 -5.19
N ALA A 274 26.58 4.73 -6.41
CA ALA A 274 27.63 5.72 -6.61
C ALA A 274 27.21 7.10 -6.13
N ASN A 275 25.91 7.40 -6.25
CA ASN A 275 25.30 8.65 -5.78
C ASN A 275 24.52 8.48 -4.48
N ASN A 276 24.57 7.30 -3.83
CA ASN A 276 23.80 6.95 -2.64
C ASN A 276 22.29 7.21 -2.81
N THR A 277 21.73 6.86 -3.97
CA THR A 277 20.30 7.01 -4.22
C THR A 277 19.63 5.65 -4.43
N LEU A 278 18.41 5.58 -3.94
CA LEU A 278 17.48 4.46 -4.06
C LEU A 278 16.14 5.01 -4.54
N ALA A 279 15.46 4.33 -5.43
CA ALA A 279 14.06 4.60 -5.69
C ALA A 279 13.21 3.43 -5.18
N ILE A 280 12.25 3.72 -4.31
CA ILE A 280 11.23 2.78 -3.84
C ILE A 280 9.87 3.23 -4.36
N ASN A 281 9.15 2.33 -5.03
CA ASN A 281 7.88 2.65 -5.70
C ASN A 281 7.98 3.89 -6.63
N GLY A 282 9.14 4.10 -7.26
CA GLY A 282 9.41 5.28 -8.08
C GLY A 282 9.79 6.54 -7.30
N LEU A 283 9.67 6.56 -5.97
CA LEU A 283 10.10 7.68 -5.12
C LEU A 283 11.61 7.61 -4.90
N SER A 284 12.33 8.64 -5.33
CA SER A 284 13.77 8.75 -5.11
C SER A 284 14.09 9.23 -3.70
N VAL A 285 14.96 8.50 -3.00
CA VAL A 285 15.43 8.80 -1.64
C VAL A 285 16.95 8.69 -1.56
N LEU A 286 17.55 9.40 -0.60
CA LEU A 286 18.98 9.32 -0.32
C LEU A 286 19.26 8.26 0.75
N LEU A 287 20.24 7.40 0.52
CA LEU A 287 20.77 6.51 1.56
C LEU A 287 21.61 7.32 2.55
N GLY A 288 21.23 7.28 3.81
CA GLY A 288 21.97 7.95 4.87
C GLY A 288 23.36 7.35 5.08
N ALA A 289 24.21 8.08 5.78
CA ALA A 289 25.59 7.65 6.06
C ALA A 289 25.67 6.38 6.93
N GLN A 290 24.61 6.10 7.71
CA GLN A 290 24.48 4.93 8.58
C GLN A 290 23.06 4.36 8.43
N VAL A 291 22.92 3.36 7.58
CA VAL A 291 21.66 2.64 7.37
C VAL A 291 21.70 1.35 8.18
N SER A 292 20.68 1.11 9.01
CA SER A 292 20.47 -0.21 9.64
C SER A 292 19.82 -1.14 8.64
N TYR A 293 20.21 -2.42 8.68
CA TYR A 293 19.62 -3.44 7.80
C TYR A 293 19.04 -4.55 8.65
N GLU A 294 17.80 -4.92 8.36
CA GLU A 294 17.10 -6.04 9.00
C GLU A 294 16.76 -7.11 7.96
N HIS A 295 16.85 -8.38 8.34
CA HIS A 295 16.62 -9.56 7.51
C HIS A 295 17.50 -9.67 6.25
N GLY A 296 18.60 -8.90 6.19
CA GLY A 296 19.55 -8.88 5.08
C GLY A 296 20.71 -7.94 5.37
N VAL A 297 21.51 -7.67 4.36
CA VAL A 297 22.68 -6.77 4.41
C VAL A 297 22.71 -5.86 3.18
N ALA A 298 23.50 -4.79 3.23
CA ALA A 298 23.62 -3.83 2.11
C ALA A 298 23.89 -4.47 0.73
N ALA A 299 24.61 -5.59 0.72
CA ALA A 299 24.95 -6.31 -0.52
C ALA A 299 23.74 -7.03 -1.16
N ASP A 300 22.66 -7.25 -0.42
CA ASP A 300 21.44 -7.89 -0.90
C ASP A 300 20.51 -6.89 -1.60
N LEU A 301 20.80 -5.60 -1.47
CA LEU A 301 19.97 -4.54 -2.05
C LEU A 301 20.11 -4.53 -3.57
N GLN A 302 19.01 -4.77 -4.26
CA GLN A 302 18.95 -4.83 -5.73
C GLN A 302 17.58 -4.35 -6.27
N VAL A 303 17.55 -3.96 -7.53
CA VAL A 303 16.30 -3.61 -8.23
C VAL A 303 15.39 -4.83 -8.30
N GLY A 304 14.10 -4.60 -8.01
CA GLY A 304 13.08 -5.65 -7.91
C GLY A 304 12.98 -6.29 -6.53
N GLN A 305 13.86 -5.94 -5.58
CA GLN A 305 13.75 -6.39 -4.20
C GLN A 305 12.58 -5.69 -3.50
N PHE A 306 11.79 -6.45 -2.75
CA PHE A 306 10.75 -5.91 -1.89
C PHE A 306 11.35 -5.56 -0.52
N ILE A 307 11.18 -4.32 -0.10
CA ILE A 307 11.76 -3.78 1.12
C ILE A 307 10.81 -2.80 1.79
N GLU A 308 11.01 -2.59 3.09
CA GLU A 308 10.53 -1.42 3.78
C GLU A 308 11.72 -0.47 4.02
N VAL A 309 11.54 0.81 3.74
CA VAL A 309 12.53 1.85 4.07
C VAL A 309 11.99 2.75 5.16
N LYS A 310 12.82 3.04 6.14
CA LYS A 310 12.58 4.03 7.17
C LYS A 310 13.35 5.30 6.87
N LEU A 311 12.64 6.40 6.69
CA LEU A 311 13.21 7.73 6.46
C LEU A 311 13.18 8.54 7.75
N GLY A 312 14.33 9.10 8.12
CA GLY A 312 14.45 10.03 9.23
C GLY A 312 13.90 11.43 8.90
N GLN A 313 14.04 12.35 9.85
CA GLN A 313 13.55 13.74 9.71
C GLN A 313 14.16 14.51 8.53
N ASN A 314 15.34 14.12 8.06
CA ASN A 314 16.04 14.77 6.94
C ASN A 314 15.74 14.13 5.58
N ASP A 315 14.72 13.27 5.50
CA ASP A 315 14.35 12.51 4.30
C ASP A 315 15.45 11.55 3.79
N GLU A 316 16.42 11.21 4.65
CA GLU A 316 17.41 10.18 4.38
C GLU A 316 16.98 8.84 4.92
N VAL A 317 17.27 7.78 4.19
CA VAL A 317 17.05 6.40 4.63
C VAL A 317 17.97 6.10 5.81
N ILE A 318 17.37 5.76 6.95
CA ILE A 318 18.07 5.37 8.19
C ILE A 318 17.93 3.88 8.50
N GLY A 319 16.96 3.21 7.89
CA GLY A 319 16.72 1.77 8.04
C GLY A 319 16.19 1.16 6.75
N ILE A 320 16.56 -0.08 6.50
CA ILE A 320 16.01 -0.93 5.44
C ILE A 320 15.73 -2.28 6.05
N GLN A 321 14.49 -2.72 5.93
CA GLN A 321 14.08 -4.08 6.24
C GLN A 321 13.83 -4.82 4.92
N PHE A 322 14.50 -5.97 4.75
CA PHE A 322 14.26 -6.81 3.59
C PHE A 322 13.03 -7.65 3.84
N GLU A 323 12.02 -7.39 3.04
CA GLU A 323 10.85 -8.23 2.99
C GLU A 323 11.09 -9.39 2.02
N ARG A 324 10.42 -10.51 2.27
CA ARG A 324 10.47 -11.61 1.31
C ARG A 324 9.67 -11.22 0.09
N ASN A 325 10.17 -11.66 -1.09
CA ASN A 325 9.51 -11.37 -2.36
C ASN A 325 8.15 -12.11 -2.40
N GLU A 326 7.10 -11.46 -1.90
CA GLU A 326 5.75 -12.00 -1.80
C GLU A 326 5.10 -12.29 -3.16
N TYR A 327 5.73 -11.82 -4.24
CA TYR A 327 5.18 -11.89 -5.59
C TYR A 327 5.63 -13.12 -6.38
N TYR A 328 6.51 -13.95 -5.83
CA TYR A 328 6.91 -15.19 -6.46
C TYR A 328 6.10 -16.35 -5.88
N ILE A 329 5.20 -16.89 -6.70
CA ILE A 329 4.35 -18.04 -6.36
C ILE A 329 4.90 -19.28 -7.02
N ASP A 330 5.15 -20.34 -6.24
CA ASP A 330 5.48 -21.66 -6.75
C ASP A 330 4.27 -22.55 -6.84
N GLY A 331 3.22 -22.26 -6.06
CA GLY A 331 2.01 -23.03 -6.11
C GLY A 331 0.91 -22.56 -5.17
N LYS A 332 -0.25 -23.15 -5.42
CA LYS A 332 -1.48 -22.99 -4.67
C LYS A 332 -1.98 -24.36 -4.25
N VAL A 333 -2.48 -24.49 -3.04
CA VAL A 333 -3.04 -25.74 -2.54
C VAL A 333 -4.27 -25.47 -1.68
N LYS A 334 -5.35 -26.18 -1.94
CA LYS A 334 -6.57 -26.18 -1.14
C LYS A 334 -6.67 -27.48 -0.38
N GLY A 335 -7.02 -27.42 0.91
CA GLY A 335 -7.15 -28.62 1.73
C GLY A 335 -7.52 -28.31 3.18
N ILE A 336 -7.75 -29.35 3.94
CA ILE A 336 -8.03 -29.24 5.37
C ILE A 336 -6.74 -29.22 6.19
N ILE A 337 -6.75 -28.43 7.26
CA ILE A 337 -5.63 -28.38 8.18
C ILE A 337 -5.51 -29.69 8.97
N GLU A 338 -4.41 -30.40 8.82
CA GLU A 338 -4.08 -31.64 9.50
C GLU A 338 -3.32 -31.42 10.82
N ALA A 339 -2.47 -30.38 10.87
CA ALA A 339 -1.71 -30.00 12.06
C ALA A 339 -1.38 -28.51 12.06
N ILE A 340 -1.29 -27.90 13.26
CA ILE A 340 -0.83 -26.54 13.49
C ILE A 340 0.23 -26.58 14.57
N ASP A 341 1.41 -25.98 14.32
CA ASP A 341 2.50 -25.81 15.29
C ASP A 341 2.77 -24.32 15.50
N LEU A 342 2.21 -23.76 16.56
CA LEU A 342 2.39 -22.35 16.92
C LEU A 342 3.80 -22.01 17.39
N THR A 343 4.62 -23.02 17.80
CA THR A 343 5.99 -22.78 18.25
C THR A 343 6.93 -22.57 17.07
N ASN A 344 6.72 -23.35 16.00
CA ASN A 344 7.54 -23.30 14.80
C ASN A 344 6.89 -22.50 13.68
N ASN A 345 5.70 -21.93 13.91
CA ASN A 345 4.89 -21.21 12.91
C ASN A 345 4.68 -22.04 11.64
N THR A 346 4.15 -23.27 11.81
CA THR A 346 3.87 -24.14 10.66
C THR A 346 2.47 -24.70 10.70
N LEU A 347 1.95 -25.04 9.52
CA LEU A 347 0.75 -25.85 9.36
C LEU A 347 1.02 -27.00 8.36
N THR A 348 0.21 -28.06 8.45
CA THR A 348 0.31 -29.21 7.59
C THR A 348 -1.00 -29.35 6.81
N LEU A 349 -0.89 -29.40 5.48
CA LEU A 349 -1.94 -29.72 4.53
C LEU A 349 -1.47 -30.84 3.62
N ASN A 350 -2.34 -31.82 3.36
CA ASN A 350 -2.06 -32.92 2.42
C ASN A 350 -0.71 -33.61 2.70
N GLY A 351 -0.36 -33.76 3.99
CA GLY A 351 0.92 -34.33 4.43
C GLY A 351 2.14 -33.45 4.22
N GLN A 352 1.99 -32.24 3.68
CA GLN A 352 3.09 -31.28 3.48
C GLN A 352 3.10 -30.21 4.55
N VAL A 353 4.31 -29.77 4.96
CA VAL A 353 4.51 -28.71 5.94
C VAL A 353 4.72 -27.39 5.23
N TYR A 354 3.99 -26.37 5.67
CA TYR A 354 4.03 -25.00 5.19
C TYR A 354 4.42 -24.08 6.34
N HIS A 355 5.29 -23.11 6.04
CA HIS A 355 5.83 -22.18 7.04
C HIS A 355 5.13 -20.83 6.93
N VAL A 356 4.52 -20.41 8.02
CA VAL A 356 3.94 -19.07 8.19
C VAL A 356 5.05 -18.09 8.56
N THR A 357 5.04 -16.92 7.94
CA THR A 357 5.99 -15.82 8.18
C THR A 357 5.29 -14.60 8.75
N ALA A 358 6.04 -13.59 9.13
CA ALA A 358 5.45 -12.31 9.54
C ALA A 358 4.68 -11.61 8.40
N THR A 359 5.04 -11.92 7.15
CA THR A 359 4.41 -11.34 5.96
C THR A 359 3.29 -12.21 5.37
N THR A 360 3.00 -13.40 5.95
CA THR A 360 1.88 -14.23 5.52
C THR A 360 0.56 -13.47 5.70
N ARG A 361 -0.18 -13.28 4.61
CA ARG A 361 -1.53 -12.72 4.66
C ARG A 361 -2.54 -13.80 5.05
N PHE A 362 -3.48 -13.42 5.91
CA PHE A 362 -4.57 -14.28 6.33
C PHE A 362 -5.88 -13.62 5.93
N GLU A 363 -6.68 -14.32 5.16
CA GLU A 363 -7.96 -13.86 4.64
C GLU A 363 -9.09 -14.77 5.16
N ASP A 364 -10.26 -14.19 5.39
CA ASP A 364 -11.48 -14.88 5.77
C ASP A 364 -12.62 -14.27 4.95
N ASP A 365 -13.65 -15.00 4.62
CA ASP A 365 -14.78 -14.57 3.78
C ASP A 365 -15.45 -13.25 4.21
N ASP A 366 -15.27 -12.84 5.48
CA ASP A 366 -15.82 -11.60 6.03
C ASP A 366 -14.78 -10.48 6.16
N ASP A 367 -13.63 -10.57 5.50
CA ASP A 367 -12.48 -9.64 5.64
C ASP A 367 -12.01 -9.47 7.11
N GLN A 368 -12.35 -10.44 8.00
CA GLN A 368 -11.92 -10.38 9.39
C GLN A 368 -10.45 -10.82 9.50
N TYR A 369 -9.72 -10.10 10.33
CA TYR A 369 -8.35 -10.50 10.62
C TYR A 369 -8.33 -11.86 11.34
N ILE A 370 -7.64 -12.80 10.74
CA ILE A 370 -7.27 -14.06 11.36
C ILE A 370 -5.74 -14.19 11.36
N ASN A 371 -5.23 -15.11 12.13
CA ASN A 371 -3.81 -15.45 12.18
C ASN A 371 -3.66 -16.96 12.43
N LEU A 372 -2.44 -17.45 12.46
CA LEU A 372 -2.18 -18.89 12.67
C LEU A 372 -2.85 -19.45 13.94
N ALA A 373 -2.92 -18.66 15.02
CA ALA A 373 -3.57 -19.08 16.26
C ALA A 373 -5.11 -19.09 16.18
N GLY A 374 -5.69 -18.39 15.21
CA GLY A 374 -7.13 -18.36 14.95
C GLY A 374 -7.61 -19.49 14.06
N LEU A 375 -6.71 -20.20 13.38
CA LEU A 375 -7.03 -21.38 12.58
C LEU A 375 -7.23 -22.61 13.47
N GLN A 376 -8.06 -23.55 13.03
CA GLN A 376 -8.37 -24.77 13.73
C GLN A 376 -8.08 -26.01 12.87
N LEU A 377 -7.87 -27.14 13.54
CA LEU A 377 -7.82 -28.44 12.84
C LEU A 377 -9.14 -28.68 12.11
N ASN A 378 -9.06 -29.17 10.90
CA ASN A 378 -10.15 -29.39 9.96
C ASN A 378 -10.75 -28.12 9.34
N ASP A 379 -10.21 -26.92 9.58
CA ASP A 379 -10.56 -25.78 8.73
C ASP A 379 -10.17 -26.10 7.28
N LEU A 380 -11.05 -25.79 6.35
CA LEU A 380 -10.74 -25.80 4.93
C LEU A 380 -10.06 -24.48 4.60
N ILE A 381 -8.86 -24.55 4.04
CA ILE A 381 -8.09 -23.37 3.66
C ILE A 381 -7.50 -23.54 2.27
N GLU A 382 -7.30 -22.41 1.62
CA GLU A 382 -6.45 -22.28 0.46
C GLU A 382 -5.13 -21.62 0.87
N VAL A 383 -4.02 -22.16 0.40
CA VAL A 383 -2.68 -21.66 0.69
C VAL A 383 -1.95 -21.34 -0.61
N VAL A 384 -1.51 -20.10 -0.77
CA VAL A 384 -0.59 -19.68 -1.81
C VAL A 384 0.82 -19.63 -1.20
N PHE A 385 1.80 -20.25 -1.83
CA PHE A 385 3.13 -20.39 -1.28
C PHE A 385 4.25 -20.24 -2.31
N SER A 386 5.43 -19.86 -1.82
CA SER A 386 6.69 -19.92 -2.58
C SER A 386 7.64 -20.94 -1.94
N GLN A 387 8.58 -21.48 -2.72
CA GLN A 387 9.60 -22.37 -2.23
C GLN A 387 10.90 -21.61 -1.98
N ASN A 388 11.40 -21.70 -0.75
CA ASN A 388 12.73 -21.22 -0.39
C ASN A 388 13.61 -22.44 -0.02
N ASN A 389 14.52 -22.79 -0.89
CA ASN A 389 15.30 -24.02 -0.81
C ASN A 389 14.39 -25.27 -0.81
N THR A 390 14.05 -25.79 0.35
CA THR A 390 13.19 -27.00 0.51
C THR A 390 11.96 -26.72 1.37
N GLN A 391 11.72 -25.46 1.75
CA GLN A 391 10.61 -25.07 2.59
C GLN A 391 9.53 -24.34 1.78
N ASN A 392 8.28 -24.73 1.99
CA ASN A 392 7.12 -24.05 1.44
C ASN A 392 6.77 -22.87 2.34
N MET A 393 7.03 -21.65 1.90
CA MET A 393 6.78 -20.42 2.64
C MET A 393 5.44 -19.86 2.21
N ILE A 394 4.52 -19.70 3.16
CA ILE A 394 3.16 -19.24 2.86
C ILE A 394 3.16 -17.74 2.60
N GLN A 395 2.57 -17.35 1.48
CA GLN A 395 2.32 -15.96 1.11
C GLN A 395 0.92 -15.53 1.55
N ARG A 396 -0.08 -16.40 1.31
CA ARG A 396 -1.47 -16.16 1.67
C ARG A 396 -2.11 -17.43 2.21
N ILE A 397 -2.97 -17.28 3.21
CA ILE A 397 -3.94 -18.28 3.67
C ILE A 397 -5.32 -17.65 3.56
N GLU A 398 -6.22 -18.31 2.86
CA GLU A 398 -7.62 -17.97 2.80
C GLU A 398 -8.42 -19.07 3.48
N ARG A 399 -9.22 -18.72 4.51
CA ARG A 399 -10.10 -19.66 5.17
C ARG A 399 -11.45 -19.70 4.46
N GLU A 400 -11.81 -20.88 4.00
CA GLU A 400 -13.05 -21.15 3.31
C GLU A 400 -14.14 -21.56 4.29
N ARG A 401 -15.39 -21.15 4.07
CA ARG A 401 -16.53 -21.63 4.85
C ARG A 401 -17.07 -22.96 4.34
N GLU A 402 -17.64 -23.75 5.25
CA GLU A 402 -18.13 -25.11 4.99
C GLU A 402 -19.18 -25.26 3.86
N GLN A 403 -19.65 -24.19 3.24
CA GLN A 403 -20.72 -24.24 2.23
C GLN A 403 -20.27 -24.62 0.82
N GLU A 404 -18.95 -24.68 0.54
CA GLU A 404 -18.40 -25.07 -0.76
C GLU A 404 -17.61 -26.38 -0.73
N PHE A 405 -17.99 -27.30 0.14
CA PHE A 405 -17.37 -28.63 0.18
C PHE A 405 -17.84 -29.48 -1.02
N ASP A 406 -17.25 -29.27 -2.16
CA ASP A 406 -17.43 -30.11 -3.35
C ASP A 406 -16.55 -31.36 -3.38
N ASN A 407 -15.94 -31.79 -2.28
CA ASN A 407 -15.01 -32.93 -2.20
C ASN A 407 -13.88 -32.90 -3.27
N GLU A 408 -13.62 -31.75 -3.85
CA GLU A 408 -12.59 -31.57 -4.86
C GLU A 408 -11.32 -31.04 -4.19
N TRP A 409 -10.20 -31.68 -4.50
CA TRP A 409 -8.88 -31.23 -4.10
C TRP A 409 -8.28 -30.48 -5.28
N GLU A 410 -7.97 -29.21 -5.11
CA GLU A 410 -7.29 -28.42 -6.11
C GLU A 410 -5.83 -28.24 -5.72
N ILE A 411 -4.92 -28.51 -6.64
CA ILE A 411 -3.48 -28.24 -6.50
C ILE A 411 -3.01 -27.59 -7.79
N GLU A 412 -2.64 -26.34 -7.69
CA GLU A 412 -2.02 -25.59 -8.77
C GLU A 412 -0.51 -25.45 -8.53
N GLY A 413 0.26 -25.50 -9.59
CA GLY A 413 1.70 -25.31 -9.49
C GLY A 413 2.48 -25.95 -10.64
N ARG A 414 3.81 -25.93 -10.49
CA ARG A 414 4.72 -26.48 -11.49
C ARG A 414 4.72 -27.99 -11.43
N THR A 415 4.46 -28.65 -12.59
CA THR A 415 4.69 -30.09 -12.73
C THR A 415 6.18 -30.39 -12.59
N THR A 416 6.55 -31.17 -11.57
CA THR A 416 7.94 -31.52 -11.27
C THR A 416 8.29 -32.95 -11.75
N ALA A 417 7.30 -33.83 -11.89
CA ALA A 417 7.45 -35.16 -12.48
C ALA A 417 6.09 -35.66 -12.99
N TRP A 418 6.12 -36.58 -13.98
CA TRP A 418 4.94 -37.32 -14.39
C TRP A 418 5.31 -38.75 -14.81
N THR A 419 4.34 -39.63 -14.70
CA THR A 419 4.34 -41.00 -15.23
C THR A 419 3.03 -41.23 -15.97
N ASP A 420 2.83 -42.41 -16.57
CA ASP A 420 1.58 -42.77 -17.24
C ASP A 420 0.37 -42.82 -16.28
N THR A 421 0.59 -42.82 -14.98
CA THR A 421 -0.44 -43.01 -13.94
C THR A 421 -0.39 -41.98 -12.81
N SER A 422 0.59 -41.10 -12.79
CA SER A 422 0.74 -40.07 -11.74
C SER A 422 1.37 -38.80 -12.28
N ILE A 423 1.00 -37.70 -11.65
CA ILE A 423 1.61 -36.38 -11.86
C ILE A 423 2.09 -35.88 -10.51
N THR A 424 3.22 -35.24 -10.48
CA THR A 424 3.76 -34.57 -9.27
C THR A 424 3.76 -33.08 -9.53
N ILE A 425 3.04 -32.33 -8.70
CA ILE A 425 2.96 -30.89 -8.74
C ILE A 425 3.66 -30.35 -7.49
N ASN A 426 4.65 -29.46 -7.66
CA ASN A 426 5.43 -28.88 -6.55
C ASN A 426 6.03 -29.92 -5.58
N GLY A 427 6.31 -31.15 -6.05
CA GLY A 427 6.86 -32.22 -5.22
C GLY A 427 5.84 -33.06 -4.44
N ILE A 428 4.52 -32.81 -4.63
CA ILE A 428 3.40 -33.54 -4.03
C ILE A 428 2.88 -34.59 -5.02
#